data_42b5214777a6aefbf10ac545967fc8df
#
_entry.id   42b5214777a6aefbf10ac545967fc8df
#
_cell.length_a   1.000
_cell.length_b   1.000
_cell.length_c   1.000
_cell.angle_alpha   90.00
_cell.angle_beta   90.00
_cell.angle_gamma   90.00
#
_symmetry.space_group_name_H-M   'P 1'
#
loop_
_entity.id
_entity.type
_entity.pdbx_description
1 polymer ?
#
loop_
_entity_poly.entity_id
_entity_poly.type
_entity_poly.pdbx_seq_one_letter_code
_entity_poly.pdbx_strand_id
1 'polypeptide(L)'
;MKAISKIFSALLLVMIVITSCTKDNYDAPESMLTGKVVYEGEALQLRGNEAVRLFIYQRGYEKHDPIEVFVNQDGAYSACLFDGEYQLITKSGNGPWSEEGRDTINVIVSGNTVQNVEVVPYYMVRNAEMKLNGNVVTASFNVEKIAGKEIDRVFFMLGTTQYINDGEHNVDRFDDADGAKMAEINVTGARYEFTPRDYTDNKMFQTALKRGTLFGRICIWPKGSDQGIYSEVIRLK
;
A
#
# COMPACT_ATOMS: atom_id res chain seq x y z
N MET A 1 -56.45 -45.67 -0.90
CA MET A 1 -56.24 -44.63 -1.97
C MET A 1 -55.86 -43.25 -1.44
N LYS A 2 -56.54 -42.69 -0.44
CA LYS A 2 -56.21 -41.33 0.09
C LYS A 2 -54.82 -41.17 0.72
N ALA A 3 -54.26 -42.24 1.33
CA ALA A 3 -52.93 -42.20 1.94
C ALA A 3 -51.81 -42.22 0.89
N ILE A 4 -51.95 -43.00 -0.18
CA ILE A 4 -50.99 -43.12 -1.28
C ILE A 4 -50.88 -41.78 -2.05
N SER A 5 -52.02 -41.09 -2.26
CA SER A 5 -52.05 -39.77 -2.90
C SER A 5 -51.31 -38.70 -2.07
N LYS A 6 -51.42 -38.74 -0.74
CA LYS A 6 -50.70 -37.79 0.14
C LYS A 6 -49.19 -38.05 0.14
N ILE A 7 -48.76 -39.31 0.10
CA ILE A 7 -47.34 -39.68 0.02
C ILE A 7 -46.75 -39.21 -1.34
N PHE A 8 -47.50 -39.45 -2.43
CA PHE A 8 -47.05 -39.01 -3.75
C PHE A 8 -46.95 -37.48 -3.88
N SER A 9 -47.89 -36.72 -3.30
CA SER A 9 -47.82 -35.25 -3.25
C SER A 9 -46.67 -34.75 -2.40
N ALA A 10 -46.39 -35.41 -1.25
CA ALA A 10 -45.25 -35.06 -0.41
C ALA A 10 -43.92 -35.36 -1.11
N LEU A 11 -43.81 -36.48 -1.82
CA LEU A 11 -42.60 -36.84 -2.58
C LEU A 11 -42.34 -35.89 -3.75
N LEU A 12 -43.42 -35.46 -4.43
CA LEU A 12 -43.34 -34.46 -5.52
C LEU A 12 -42.89 -33.09 -5.00
N LEU A 13 -43.36 -32.68 -3.81
CA LEU A 13 -42.97 -31.43 -3.18
C LEU A 13 -41.48 -31.44 -2.76
N VAL A 14 -40.99 -32.57 -2.27
CA VAL A 14 -39.55 -32.74 -1.90
C VAL A 14 -38.66 -32.71 -3.15
N MET A 15 -39.10 -33.29 -4.27
CA MET A 15 -38.33 -33.22 -5.53
C MET A 15 -38.18 -31.79 -6.08
N ILE A 16 -39.15 -30.92 -5.86
CA ILE A 16 -39.08 -29.52 -6.34
C ILE A 16 -38.07 -28.70 -5.53
N VAL A 17 -37.85 -29.02 -4.26
CA VAL A 17 -36.94 -28.28 -3.38
C VAL A 17 -35.47 -28.61 -3.66
N ILE A 18 -35.15 -29.78 -4.20
CA ILE A 18 -33.76 -30.17 -4.49
C ILE A 18 -33.23 -29.64 -5.84
N THR A 19 -34.08 -29.12 -6.70
CA THR A 19 -33.64 -28.49 -7.96
C THR A 19 -33.32 -26.99 -7.84
N SER A 20 -33.45 -26.40 -6.64
CA SER A 20 -33.24 -24.98 -6.40
C SER A 20 -31.76 -24.57 -6.20
N CYS A 21 -30.82 -25.52 -6.15
CA CYS A 21 -29.41 -25.21 -6.28
C CYS A 21 -29.03 -25.20 -7.77
N THR A 22 -29.44 -24.17 -8.50
CA THR A 22 -28.76 -23.85 -9.76
C THR A 22 -27.33 -23.51 -9.39
N LYS A 23 -26.36 -24.30 -9.85
CA LYS A 23 -24.95 -23.88 -9.89
C LYS A 23 -24.94 -22.49 -10.50
N ASP A 24 -24.38 -21.56 -9.76
CA ASP A 24 -23.99 -20.28 -10.33
C ASP A 24 -22.97 -20.61 -11.44
N ASN A 25 -23.42 -20.57 -12.69
CA ASN A 25 -22.63 -21.00 -13.85
C ASN A 25 -21.71 -19.88 -14.36
N TYR A 26 -21.42 -18.88 -13.55
CA TYR A 26 -20.39 -17.92 -13.89
C TYR A 26 -19.02 -18.51 -13.62
N ASP A 27 -18.22 -18.57 -14.66
CA ASP A 27 -16.79 -18.88 -14.49
C ASP A 27 -16.15 -17.84 -13.58
N ALA A 28 -15.15 -18.24 -12.80
CA ALA A 28 -14.43 -17.31 -11.95
C ALA A 28 -13.65 -16.29 -12.81
N PRO A 29 -13.40 -15.05 -12.30
CA PRO A 29 -12.54 -14.13 -12.98
C PRO A 29 -11.12 -14.70 -13.12
N GLU A 30 -10.55 -14.59 -14.32
CA GLU A 30 -9.23 -15.16 -14.64
C GLU A 30 -8.24 -14.11 -15.14
N SER A 31 -8.72 -12.91 -15.47
CA SER A 31 -7.88 -11.86 -16.01
C SER A 31 -7.22 -11.04 -14.90
N MET A 32 -5.94 -10.75 -15.06
CA MET A 32 -5.15 -10.02 -14.09
C MET A 32 -4.89 -8.59 -14.56
N LEU A 33 -5.38 -7.62 -13.80
CA LEU A 33 -4.95 -6.23 -13.90
C LEU A 33 -3.84 -5.98 -12.88
N THR A 34 -2.66 -5.60 -13.37
CA THR A 34 -1.50 -5.29 -12.51
C THR A 34 -0.94 -3.92 -12.88
N GLY A 35 -0.14 -3.34 -11.98
CA GLY A 35 0.53 -2.09 -12.24
C GLY A 35 1.21 -1.54 -11.00
N LYS A 36 1.67 -0.30 -11.12
CA LYS A 36 2.30 0.44 -10.02
C LYS A 36 1.72 1.85 -9.94
N VAL A 37 1.71 2.40 -8.73
CA VAL A 37 1.53 3.84 -8.51
C VAL A 37 2.90 4.47 -8.73
N VAL A 38 2.98 5.42 -9.67
CA VAL A 38 4.26 5.96 -10.14
C VAL A 38 4.24 7.49 -10.18
N TYR A 39 5.43 8.08 -10.14
CA TYR A 39 5.69 9.47 -10.45
C TYR A 39 6.84 9.54 -11.45
N GLU A 40 6.60 10.15 -12.62
CA GLU A 40 7.57 10.20 -13.74
C GLU A 40 8.12 8.81 -14.10
N GLY A 41 7.27 7.78 -14.01
CA GLY A 41 7.62 6.38 -14.28
C GLY A 41 8.33 5.65 -13.13
N GLU A 42 8.72 6.32 -12.06
CA GLU A 42 9.31 5.73 -10.87
C GLU A 42 8.22 5.25 -9.90
N ALA A 43 8.31 4.00 -9.43
CA ALA A 43 7.36 3.47 -8.46
C ALA A 43 7.49 4.14 -7.09
N LEU A 44 6.37 4.57 -6.52
CA LEU A 44 6.36 5.15 -5.19
C LEU A 44 6.57 4.06 -4.12
N GLN A 45 7.38 4.38 -3.14
CA GLN A 45 7.53 3.56 -1.94
C GLN A 45 6.48 3.99 -0.90
N LEU A 46 5.54 3.10 -0.61
CA LEU A 46 4.34 3.39 0.17
C LEU A 46 4.31 2.62 1.50
N ARG A 47 3.28 2.84 2.28
CA ARG A 47 3.12 2.16 3.56
C ARG A 47 2.98 0.64 3.42
N GLY A 48 2.26 0.17 2.42
CA GLY A 48 1.80 -1.22 2.35
C GLY A 48 0.70 -1.52 3.39
N ASN A 49 0.52 -2.80 3.71
CA ASN A 49 -0.43 -3.28 4.71
C ASN A 49 -1.85 -2.69 4.56
N GLU A 50 -2.40 -2.76 3.33
CA GLU A 50 -3.76 -2.33 2.99
C GLU A 50 -4.07 -0.83 3.28
N ALA A 51 -3.04 -0.02 3.52
CA ALA A 51 -3.23 1.39 3.87
C ALA A 51 -3.61 2.25 2.65
N VAL A 52 -2.93 2.04 1.53
CA VAL A 52 -3.15 2.79 0.29
C VAL A 52 -4.02 1.97 -0.66
N ARG A 53 -5.05 2.62 -1.22
CA ARG A 53 -6.08 1.95 -2.02
C ARG A 53 -6.32 2.63 -3.35
N LEU A 54 -6.60 1.81 -4.34
CA LEU A 54 -7.17 2.20 -5.61
C LEU A 54 -8.62 1.70 -5.67
N PHE A 55 -9.45 2.38 -6.44
CA PHE A 55 -10.81 1.98 -6.73
C PHE A 55 -10.94 1.61 -8.18
N ILE A 56 -11.55 0.46 -8.44
CA ILE A 56 -11.88 -0.02 -9.78
C ILE A 56 -13.39 -0.09 -9.89
N TYR A 57 -13.95 0.57 -10.89
CA TYR A 57 -15.37 0.53 -11.20
C TYR A 57 -15.59 -0.22 -12.51
N GLN A 58 -16.44 -1.23 -12.51
CA GLN A 58 -16.81 -1.94 -13.73
C GLN A 58 -17.92 -1.19 -14.44
N ARG A 59 -17.79 -0.98 -15.76
CA ARG A 59 -18.83 -0.36 -16.57
C ARG A 59 -19.97 -1.32 -16.88
N GLY A 60 -21.16 -0.77 -17.12
CA GLY A 60 -22.33 -1.54 -17.57
C GLY A 60 -23.20 -2.12 -16.46
N TYR A 61 -22.93 -1.80 -15.20
CA TYR A 61 -23.74 -2.23 -14.05
C TYR A 61 -24.45 -1.03 -13.43
N GLU A 62 -25.71 -1.25 -12.96
CA GLU A 62 -26.50 -0.21 -12.27
C GLU A 62 -25.85 0.17 -10.92
N LYS A 63 -25.20 -0.79 -10.27
CA LYS A 63 -24.53 -0.61 -9.00
C LYS A 63 -23.09 -0.20 -9.22
N HIS A 64 -22.74 0.99 -8.73
CA HIS A 64 -21.42 1.60 -8.88
C HIS A 64 -20.58 1.48 -7.59
N ASP A 65 -20.56 0.29 -6.98
CA ASP A 65 -19.66 0.04 -5.86
C ASP A 65 -18.24 -0.21 -6.37
N PRO A 66 -17.22 0.41 -5.78
CA PRO A 66 -15.84 0.17 -6.18
C PRO A 66 -15.34 -1.21 -5.73
N ILE A 67 -14.55 -1.83 -6.59
CA ILE A 67 -13.65 -2.91 -6.19
C ILE A 67 -12.42 -2.24 -5.57
N GLU A 68 -12.22 -2.43 -4.25
CA GLU A 68 -11.04 -1.89 -3.57
C GLU A 68 -9.82 -2.74 -3.87
N VAL A 69 -8.73 -2.10 -4.29
CA VAL A 69 -7.45 -2.74 -4.58
C VAL A 69 -6.37 -2.11 -3.74
N PHE A 70 -5.63 -2.93 -2.99
CA PHE A 70 -4.57 -2.47 -2.11
C PHE A 70 -3.26 -2.32 -2.86
N VAL A 71 -2.53 -1.26 -2.53
CA VAL A 71 -1.18 -1.01 -3.03
C VAL A 71 -0.18 -1.48 -1.98
N ASN A 72 0.80 -2.29 -2.41
CA ASN A 72 1.84 -2.78 -1.52
C ASN A 72 2.92 -1.71 -1.23
N GLN A 73 3.91 -2.06 -0.41
CA GLN A 73 4.97 -1.13 -0.03
C GLN A 73 5.86 -0.66 -1.19
N ASP A 74 5.94 -1.44 -2.26
CA ASP A 74 6.75 -1.14 -3.46
C ASP A 74 5.93 -0.44 -4.55
N GLY A 75 4.75 0.07 -4.16
CA GLY A 75 3.83 0.77 -5.03
C GLY A 75 3.05 -0.13 -6.00
N ALA A 76 3.25 -1.44 -5.99
CA ALA A 76 2.57 -2.36 -6.89
C ALA A 76 1.17 -2.74 -6.40
N TYR A 77 0.29 -3.03 -7.35
CA TYR A 77 -1.06 -3.52 -7.11
C TYR A 77 -1.44 -4.63 -8.09
N SER A 78 -2.41 -5.45 -7.71
CA SER A 78 -2.99 -6.47 -8.58
C SER A 78 -4.45 -6.72 -8.26
N ALA A 79 -5.26 -7.00 -9.28
CA ALA A 79 -6.65 -7.38 -9.16
C ALA A 79 -6.98 -8.51 -10.15
N CYS A 80 -7.71 -9.53 -9.69
CA CYS A 80 -8.26 -10.56 -10.55
C CYS A 80 -9.68 -10.16 -10.93
N LEU A 81 -9.95 -9.99 -12.23
CA LEU A 81 -11.16 -9.40 -12.77
C LEU A 81 -11.70 -10.25 -13.92
N PHE A 82 -12.96 -10.03 -14.30
CA PHE A 82 -13.48 -10.50 -15.56
C PHE A 82 -12.92 -9.64 -16.72
N ASP A 83 -12.92 -10.18 -17.92
CA ASP A 83 -12.69 -9.35 -19.12
C ASP A 83 -13.75 -8.27 -19.20
N GLY A 84 -13.34 -7.04 -19.54
CA GLY A 84 -14.29 -5.92 -19.63
C GLY A 84 -13.66 -4.55 -19.56
N GLU A 85 -14.52 -3.54 -19.53
CA GLU A 85 -14.15 -2.13 -19.40
C GLU A 85 -14.26 -1.68 -17.95
N TYR A 86 -13.19 -1.04 -17.48
CA TYR A 86 -13.07 -0.57 -16.10
C TYR A 86 -12.63 0.88 -16.04
N GLN A 87 -12.92 1.50 -14.92
CA GLN A 87 -12.39 2.80 -14.53
C GLN A 87 -11.56 2.63 -13.27
N LEU A 88 -10.28 2.99 -13.36
CA LEU A 88 -9.31 2.92 -12.26
C LEU A 88 -9.01 4.34 -11.75
N ILE A 89 -9.06 4.54 -10.45
CA ILE A 89 -8.77 5.82 -9.80
C ILE A 89 -8.17 5.60 -8.40
N THR A 90 -7.35 6.53 -7.95
CA THR A 90 -6.88 6.52 -6.55
C THR A 90 -8.04 6.82 -5.59
N LYS A 91 -8.04 6.23 -4.40
CA LYS A 91 -8.98 6.63 -3.34
C LYS A 91 -8.63 8.05 -2.88
N SER A 92 -9.63 8.94 -2.84
CA SER A 92 -9.43 10.34 -2.45
C SER A 92 -8.90 10.45 -1.01
N GLY A 93 -7.93 11.34 -0.79
CA GLY A 93 -7.32 11.60 0.50
C GLY A 93 -6.48 10.45 1.07
N ASN A 94 -6.24 9.38 0.31
CA ASN A 94 -5.63 8.15 0.82
C ASN A 94 -4.19 7.90 0.31
N GLY A 95 -3.46 8.93 -0.01
CA GLY A 95 -2.07 8.80 -0.47
C GLY A 95 -1.21 9.99 -0.10
N PRO A 96 0.13 9.87 -0.20
CA PRO A 96 1.06 10.95 0.03
C PRO A 96 1.24 11.85 -1.21
N TRP A 97 0.16 12.10 -1.96
CA TRP A 97 0.15 12.85 -3.23
C TRP A 97 -0.96 13.88 -3.29
N SER A 98 -0.85 14.80 -4.26
CA SER A 98 -1.83 15.84 -4.53
C SER A 98 -3.11 15.24 -5.13
N GLU A 99 -4.25 15.80 -4.77
CA GLU A 99 -5.54 15.51 -5.42
C GLU A 99 -5.73 16.32 -6.72
N GLU A 100 -4.87 17.31 -6.99
CA GLU A 100 -4.87 18.05 -8.24
C GLU A 100 -4.45 17.14 -9.40
N GLY A 101 -5.24 17.13 -10.47
CA GLY A 101 -4.99 16.26 -11.62
C GLY A 101 -5.29 14.78 -11.35
N ARG A 102 -6.05 14.47 -10.29
CA ARG A 102 -6.53 13.12 -10.02
C ARG A 102 -7.55 12.71 -11.07
N ASP A 103 -7.10 11.92 -12.03
CA ASP A 103 -7.91 11.51 -13.18
C ASP A 103 -8.37 10.06 -13.08
N THR A 104 -9.50 9.79 -13.73
CA THR A 104 -10.00 8.43 -13.91
C THR A 104 -9.35 7.82 -15.15
N ILE A 105 -8.69 6.68 -14.99
CA ILE A 105 -8.06 5.93 -16.05
C ILE A 105 -9.04 4.89 -16.58
N ASN A 106 -9.37 4.95 -17.88
CA ASN A 106 -10.18 3.92 -18.51
C ASN A 106 -9.27 2.77 -18.94
N VAL A 107 -9.61 1.55 -18.51
CA VAL A 107 -8.80 0.35 -18.75
C VAL A 107 -9.68 -0.73 -19.36
N ILE A 108 -9.21 -1.35 -20.44
CA ILE A 108 -9.81 -2.57 -20.99
C ILE A 108 -9.00 -3.74 -20.45
N VAL A 109 -9.60 -4.57 -19.62
CA VAL A 109 -8.99 -5.78 -19.06
C VAL A 109 -9.32 -6.94 -19.99
N SER A 110 -8.28 -7.63 -20.47
CA SER A 110 -8.37 -8.87 -21.24
C SER A 110 -7.12 -9.69 -20.99
N GLY A 111 -7.25 -10.81 -20.32
CA GLY A 111 -6.11 -11.59 -19.83
C GLY A 111 -5.20 -10.79 -18.90
N ASN A 112 -3.88 -10.86 -19.10
CA ASN A 112 -2.90 -10.11 -18.31
C ASN A 112 -2.76 -8.68 -18.85
N THR A 113 -3.32 -7.72 -18.12
CA THR A 113 -3.28 -6.28 -18.46
C THR A 113 -2.39 -5.54 -17.46
N VAL A 114 -1.55 -4.64 -17.96
CA VAL A 114 -0.68 -3.80 -17.12
C VAL A 114 -1.09 -2.33 -17.28
N GLN A 115 -1.40 -1.66 -16.17
CA GLN A 115 -1.73 -0.24 -16.14
C GLN A 115 -1.07 0.42 -14.94
N ASN A 116 -0.19 1.38 -15.17
CA ASN A 116 0.35 2.23 -14.09
C ASN A 116 -0.61 3.38 -13.77
N VAL A 117 -0.56 3.83 -12.51
CA VAL A 117 -1.32 4.98 -12.02
C VAL A 117 -0.34 6.10 -11.73
N GLU A 118 -0.33 7.13 -12.56
CA GLU A 118 0.52 8.31 -12.38
C GLU A 118 -0.09 9.22 -11.30
N VAL A 119 0.74 9.67 -10.35
CA VAL A 119 0.34 10.60 -9.29
C VAL A 119 1.43 11.66 -9.09
N VAL A 120 1.09 12.78 -8.44
CA VAL A 120 2.04 13.83 -8.08
C VAL A 120 2.27 13.80 -6.57
N PRO A 121 3.31 13.12 -6.05
CA PRO A 121 3.56 13.03 -4.62
C PRO A 121 3.96 14.39 -4.03
N TYR A 122 3.75 14.57 -2.74
CA TYR A 122 4.23 15.79 -2.07
C TYR A 122 5.75 15.82 -1.97
N TYR A 123 6.34 14.66 -1.72
CA TYR A 123 7.78 14.47 -1.55
C TYR A 123 8.23 13.14 -2.12
N MET A 124 9.53 13.05 -2.44
CA MET A 124 10.24 11.79 -2.60
C MET A 124 11.42 11.73 -1.63
N VAL A 125 11.69 10.56 -1.10
CA VAL A 125 12.87 10.26 -0.29
C VAL A 125 14.00 9.87 -1.24
N ARG A 126 15.06 10.68 -1.30
CA ARG A 126 16.20 10.43 -2.18
C ARG A 126 17.44 10.07 -1.38
N ASN A 127 18.31 9.27 -1.95
CA ASN A 127 19.62 8.92 -1.36
C ASN A 127 19.50 8.48 0.11
N ALA A 128 18.48 7.67 0.41
CA ALA A 128 18.27 7.13 1.75
C ALA A 128 19.43 6.21 2.12
N GLU A 129 20.08 6.51 3.23
CA GLU A 129 21.15 5.69 3.79
C GLU A 129 20.85 5.36 5.23
N MET A 130 21.10 4.11 5.61
CA MET A 130 21.15 3.68 7.00
C MET A 130 22.41 2.84 7.20
N LYS A 131 23.16 3.14 8.24
CA LYS A 131 24.42 2.44 8.54
C LYS A 131 24.40 1.91 9.95
N LEU A 132 24.94 0.73 10.09
CA LEU A 132 25.12 0.05 11.35
C LEU A 132 26.60 0.03 11.72
N ASN A 133 26.93 0.63 12.87
CA ASN A 133 28.28 0.58 13.45
C ASN A 133 28.19 0.03 14.87
N GLY A 134 28.52 -1.25 15.04
CA GLY A 134 28.27 -1.96 16.30
C GLY A 134 26.78 -2.00 16.63
N ASN A 135 26.39 -1.32 17.70
CA ASN A 135 24.98 -1.19 18.12
C ASN A 135 24.37 0.17 17.75
N VAL A 136 25.14 1.03 17.08
CA VAL A 136 24.67 2.37 16.71
C VAL A 136 24.16 2.38 15.27
N VAL A 137 22.94 2.88 15.09
CA VAL A 137 22.35 3.13 13.78
C VAL A 137 22.39 4.61 13.48
N THR A 138 22.87 4.97 12.29
CA THR A 138 22.77 6.30 11.70
C THR A 138 21.87 6.23 10.48
N ALA A 139 21.08 7.27 10.25
CA ALA A 139 20.21 7.37 9.09
C ALA A 139 20.25 8.78 8.50
N SER A 140 20.15 8.87 7.18
CA SER A 140 20.09 10.14 6.47
C SER A 140 19.42 9.97 5.11
N PHE A 141 18.92 11.08 4.55
CA PHE A 141 18.31 11.10 3.22
C PHE A 141 18.32 12.52 2.66
N ASN A 142 18.04 12.65 1.37
CA ASN A 142 17.79 13.93 0.73
C ASN A 142 16.29 14.08 0.44
N VAL A 143 15.77 15.28 0.60
CA VAL A 143 14.38 15.63 0.30
C VAL A 143 14.27 16.04 -1.15
N GLU A 144 13.30 15.50 -1.87
CA GLU A 144 12.79 16.09 -3.10
C GLU A 144 11.35 16.54 -2.85
N LYS A 145 11.14 17.86 -2.87
CA LYS A 145 9.81 18.47 -2.73
C LYS A 145 9.19 18.67 -4.11
N ILE A 146 8.00 18.13 -4.32
CA ILE A 146 7.31 18.14 -5.61
C ILE A 146 6.04 18.98 -5.53
N ALA A 147 5.14 18.67 -4.60
CA ALA A 147 3.90 19.40 -4.43
C ALA A 147 3.80 20.13 -3.08
N GLY A 148 2.91 21.11 -3.01
CA GLY A 148 2.88 22.15 -1.99
C GLY A 148 2.33 21.77 -0.62
N LYS A 149 2.97 20.85 0.11
CA LYS A 149 2.69 20.66 1.55
C LYS A 149 3.97 20.91 2.37
N GLU A 150 3.79 21.21 3.65
CA GLU A 150 4.88 21.22 4.64
C GLU A 150 5.14 19.81 5.15
N ILE A 151 6.34 19.54 5.64
CA ILE A 151 6.66 18.30 6.35
C ILE A 151 6.12 18.45 7.79
N ASP A 152 5.36 17.45 8.22
CA ASP A 152 4.91 17.32 9.60
C ASP A 152 6.01 16.67 10.47
N ARG A 153 6.54 15.56 9.98
CA ARG A 153 7.58 14.79 10.66
C ARG A 153 8.36 13.92 9.69
N VAL A 154 9.57 13.58 10.09
CA VAL A 154 10.37 12.53 9.50
C VAL A 154 10.68 11.49 10.55
N PHE A 155 10.78 10.24 10.16
CA PHE A 155 11.14 9.16 11.07
C PHE A 155 11.83 8.03 10.32
N PHE A 156 12.59 7.25 11.05
CA PHE A 156 13.03 5.95 10.57
C PHE A 156 12.47 4.84 11.46
N MET A 157 12.39 3.67 10.89
CA MET A 157 11.90 2.47 11.57
C MET A 157 12.89 1.34 11.39
N LEU A 158 12.97 0.47 12.39
CA LEU A 158 13.75 -0.75 12.38
C LEU A 158 12.83 -1.96 12.63
N GLY A 159 13.06 -3.02 11.90
CA GLY A 159 12.30 -4.26 12.04
C GLY A 159 13.13 -5.50 11.71
N THR A 160 12.55 -6.65 12.03
CA THR A 160 13.17 -7.97 11.79
C THR A 160 12.77 -8.59 10.46
N THR A 161 11.91 -7.91 9.69
CA THR A 161 11.44 -8.30 8.37
C THR A 161 11.56 -7.14 7.40
N GLN A 162 11.48 -7.41 6.11
CA GLN A 162 11.45 -6.38 5.08
C GLN A 162 10.11 -5.61 4.99
N TYR A 163 9.07 -6.07 5.67
CA TYR A 163 7.77 -5.41 5.71
C TYR A 163 7.73 -4.46 6.90
N ILE A 164 8.15 -3.21 6.67
CA ILE A 164 8.28 -2.18 7.72
C ILE A 164 7.48 -0.94 7.31
N ASN A 165 6.64 -0.48 8.22
CA ASN A 165 5.91 0.77 8.09
C ASN A 165 5.66 1.40 9.47
N ASP A 166 4.98 2.54 9.53
CA ASP A 166 4.69 3.27 10.77
C ASP A 166 3.83 2.50 11.78
N GLY A 167 3.13 1.46 11.37
CA GLY A 167 2.36 0.54 12.24
C GLY A 167 3.08 -0.79 12.50
N GLU A 168 4.03 -1.18 11.66
CA GLU A 168 4.72 -2.48 11.69
C GLU A 168 6.24 -2.30 11.79
N HIS A 169 6.70 -2.00 12.99
CA HIS A 169 8.09 -1.80 13.33
C HIS A 169 8.36 -2.47 14.68
N ASN A 170 8.90 -3.64 14.68
CA ASN A 170 9.02 -4.44 15.90
C ASN A 170 10.34 -4.26 16.66
N VAL A 171 11.24 -3.40 16.17
CA VAL A 171 12.50 -3.07 16.86
C VAL A 171 12.46 -1.65 17.41
N ASP A 172 12.27 -0.67 16.56
CA ASP A 172 12.14 0.74 16.95
C ASP A 172 11.46 1.59 15.85
N ARG A 173 10.87 2.69 16.28
CA ARG A 173 10.51 3.82 15.46
C ARG A 173 11.00 5.08 16.13
N PHE A 174 11.85 5.82 15.44
CA PHE A 174 12.38 7.09 15.91
C PHE A 174 11.77 8.24 15.09
N ASP A 175 10.85 8.96 15.71
CA ASP A 175 10.24 10.16 15.16
C ASP A 175 11.08 11.39 15.51
N ASP A 176 11.36 12.22 14.50
CA ASP A 176 11.91 13.55 14.69
C ASP A 176 10.86 14.56 14.21
N ALA A 177 10.28 15.29 15.16
CA ALA A 177 9.19 16.24 14.94
C ALA A 177 9.60 17.69 15.27
N ASP A 178 10.91 17.98 15.27
CA ASP A 178 11.41 19.34 15.47
C ASP A 178 10.97 20.26 14.32
N GLY A 179 10.03 21.16 14.60
CA GLY A 179 9.45 22.05 13.60
C GLY A 179 10.46 22.96 12.92
N ALA A 180 11.54 23.38 13.62
CA ALA A 180 12.60 24.18 13.03
C ALA A 180 13.39 23.37 11.99
N LYS A 181 13.82 22.16 12.35
CA LYS A 181 14.46 21.23 11.41
C LYS A 181 13.55 20.89 10.21
N MET A 182 12.25 20.67 10.46
CA MET A 182 11.31 20.37 9.38
C MET A 182 11.20 21.53 8.39
N ALA A 183 11.23 22.79 8.87
CA ALA A 183 11.22 23.98 8.01
C ALA A 183 12.49 24.07 7.16
N GLU A 184 13.65 23.75 7.72
CA GLU A 184 14.93 23.78 7.00
C GLU A 184 15.01 22.78 5.85
N ILE A 185 14.40 21.60 6.01
CA ILE A 185 14.42 20.55 4.98
C ILE A 185 13.19 20.57 4.05
N ASN A 186 12.27 21.51 4.25
CA ASN A 186 11.06 21.65 3.40
C ASN A 186 11.37 22.24 2.01
N VAL A 187 12.50 21.90 1.46
CA VAL A 187 12.99 22.32 0.14
C VAL A 187 13.72 21.18 -0.56
N THR A 188 13.64 21.17 -1.90
CA THR A 188 14.32 20.15 -2.70
C THR A 188 15.84 20.22 -2.53
N GLY A 189 16.47 19.06 -2.38
CA GLY A 189 17.92 18.90 -2.23
C GLY A 189 18.40 18.98 -0.79
N ALA A 190 17.58 19.43 0.17
CA ALA A 190 17.94 19.44 1.57
C ALA A 190 18.29 18.04 2.06
N ARG A 191 19.40 17.91 2.82
CA ARG A 191 19.81 16.67 3.45
C ARG A 191 19.36 16.68 4.90
N TYR A 192 18.77 15.58 5.31
CA TYR A 192 18.41 15.32 6.70
C TYR A 192 19.29 14.23 7.29
N GLU A 193 19.81 14.47 8.48
CA GLU A 193 20.58 13.51 9.25
C GLU A 193 19.92 13.30 10.62
N PHE A 194 19.51 12.07 10.88
CA PHE A 194 18.98 11.71 12.19
C PHE A 194 20.09 11.67 13.24
N THR A 195 19.74 12.01 14.46
CA THR A 195 20.64 11.77 15.60
C THR A 195 20.96 10.28 15.70
N PRO A 196 22.26 9.90 15.78
CA PRO A 196 22.65 8.50 15.94
C PRO A 196 21.96 7.84 17.14
N ARG A 197 21.47 6.63 16.96
CA ARG A 197 20.74 5.87 17.99
C ARG A 197 21.54 4.65 18.42
N ASP A 198 21.79 4.53 19.72
CA ASP A 198 22.40 3.34 20.32
C ASP A 198 21.31 2.35 20.77
N TYR A 199 21.44 1.12 20.32
CA TYR A 199 20.53 0.01 20.59
C TYR A 199 21.15 -1.09 21.44
N THR A 200 22.20 -0.79 22.21
CA THR A 200 22.89 -1.77 23.08
C THR A 200 21.91 -2.49 24.00
N ASP A 201 20.96 -1.77 24.59
CA ASP A 201 20.00 -2.33 25.55
C ASP A 201 18.67 -2.78 24.90
N ASN A 202 18.52 -2.64 23.58
CA ASN A 202 17.31 -3.07 22.90
C ASN A 202 17.36 -4.57 22.55
N LYS A 203 16.58 -5.38 23.28
CA LYS A 203 16.58 -6.85 23.14
C LYS A 203 16.19 -7.33 21.75
N MET A 204 15.23 -6.66 21.11
CA MET A 204 14.77 -7.04 19.76
C MET A 204 15.86 -6.75 18.73
N PHE A 205 16.52 -5.59 18.85
CA PHE A 205 17.66 -5.23 18.02
C PHE A 205 18.80 -6.26 18.15
N GLN A 206 19.19 -6.60 19.39
CA GLN A 206 20.24 -7.61 19.64
C GLN A 206 19.87 -8.98 19.07
N THR A 207 18.59 -9.34 19.14
CA THR A 207 18.10 -10.59 18.54
C THR A 207 18.16 -10.55 17.01
N ALA A 208 17.74 -9.43 16.40
CA ALA A 208 17.82 -9.21 14.97
C ALA A 208 19.26 -9.25 14.45
N LEU A 209 20.19 -8.61 15.17
CA LEU A 209 21.63 -8.67 14.85
C LEU A 209 22.17 -10.09 14.81
N LYS A 210 21.88 -10.88 15.85
CA LYS A 210 22.33 -12.28 15.96
C LYS A 210 21.76 -13.14 14.82
N ARG A 211 20.55 -12.87 14.38
CA ARG A 211 19.86 -13.62 13.29
C ARG A 211 20.23 -13.12 11.90
N GLY A 212 20.85 -11.96 11.77
CA GLY A 212 21.11 -11.34 10.48
C GLY A 212 19.82 -10.86 9.76
N THR A 213 18.84 -10.40 10.54
CA THR A 213 17.51 -10.01 10.05
C THR A 213 17.14 -8.61 10.55
N LEU A 214 18.02 -7.64 10.34
CA LEU A 214 17.78 -6.24 10.69
C LEU A 214 17.57 -5.43 9.42
N PHE A 215 16.42 -4.81 9.33
CA PHE A 215 16.01 -3.95 8.22
C PHE A 215 15.61 -2.59 8.75
N GLY A 216 15.73 -1.58 7.89
CA GLY A 216 15.32 -0.23 8.20
C GLY A 216 14.63 0.46 7.04
N ARG A 217 13.86 1.51 7.34
CA ARG A 217 13.14 2.31 6.36
C ARG A 217 12.97 3.73 6.88
N ILE A 218 13.01 4.72 5.99
CA ILE A 218 12.84 6.13 6.31
C ILE A 218 11.51 6.60 5.76
N CYS A 219 10.84 7.54 6.43
CA CYS A 219 9.59 8.12 6.00
C CYS A 219 9.59 9.64 6.16
N ILE A 220 9.03 10.34 5.16
CA ILE A 220 8.59 11.73 5.23
C ILE A 220 7.07 11.73 5.33
N TRP A 221 6.53 12.41 6.35
CA TRP A 221 5.10 12.56 6.53
C TRP A 221 4.66 13.99 6.23
N PRO A 222 3.89 14.21 5.15
CA PRO A 222 3.40 15.55 4.82
C PRO A 222 2.29 15.97 5.79
N LYS A 223 2.25 17.24 6.16
CA LYS A 223 1.27 17.81 7.09
C LYS A 223 -0.15 17.69 6.53
N GLY A 224 -1.04 17.11 7.34
CA GLY A 224 -2.44 16.90 6.94
C GLY A 224 -2.61 15.87 5.82
N SER A 225 -1.63 15.01 5.59
CA SER A 225 -1.75 13.84 4.72
C SER A 225 -2.14 12.61 5.54
N ASP A 226 -2.92 11.72 4.94
CA ASP A 226 -3.28 10.42 5.55
C ASP A 226 -2.11 9.43 5.54
N GLN A 227 -1.19 9.60 4.59
CA GLN A 227 -0.06 8.69 4.39
C GLN A 227 1.25 9.45 4.22
N GLY A 228 2.36 8.78 4.59
CA GLY A 228 3.71 9.23 4.30
C GLY A 228 4.29 8.60 3.04
N ILE A 229 5.39 9.17 2.55
CA ILE A 229 6.24 8.58 1.51
C ILE A 229 7.47 7.97 2.15
N TYR A 230 7.87 6.80 1.67
CA TYR A 230 8.91 5.99 2.28
C TYR A 230 10.14 5.86 1.37
N SER A 231 11.26 5.49 1.95
CA SER A 231 12.41 4.96 1.20
C SER A 231 12.16 3.52 0.77
N GLU A 232 13.01 2.98 -0.07
CA GLU A 232 13.18 1.54 -0.18
C GLU A 232 13.58 0.94 1.18
N VAL A 233 13.39 -0.36 1.32
CA VAL A 233 13.83 -1.10 2.51
C VAL A 233 15.34 -1.30 2.45
N ILE A 234 16.03 -0.90 3.51
CA ILE A 234 17.48 -1.03 3.64
C ILE A 234 17.78 -2.20 4.57
N ARG A 235 18.52 -3.17 4.09
CA ARG A 235 19.02 -4.27 4.92
C ARG A 235 20.28 -3.82 5.64
N LEU A 236 20.26 -3.86 6.98
CA LEU A 236 21.37 -3.49 7.85
C LEU A 236 22.21 -4.71 8.28
N LYS A 237 21.57 -5.88 8.33
CA LYS A 237 22.22 -7.14 8.67
C LYS A 237 21.47 -8.32 8.06
#